data_a3b66cff199882fbdc6f07b117b9c4cd
#
_entry.id   a3b66cff199882fbdc6f07b117b9c4cd
#
_cell.length_a   1.000
_cell.length_b   1.000
_cell.length_c   1.000
_cell.angle_alpha   90.00
_cell.angle_beta   90.00
_cell.angle_gamma   90.00
#
_symmetry.space_group_name_H-M   'P 1'
#
loop_
_entity.id
_entity.type
_entity.pdbx_description
1 polymer ?
#
loop_
_entity_poly.entity_id
_entity_poly.type
_entity_poly.pdbx_seq_one_letter_code
_entity_poly.pdbx_strand_id
1 'polypeptide(L)'
;MARIAPLNIDWKPDRTTGEPVTEQIVGYMCEQVHSGNWPIGSRLPSQRALAEWFGVNRSTVIAAINELSDYGIVEGQHGAGTRIVSNTWSLMLPGAPDWADYVDSGFFKANNDTIQAINRYEFTPNMTRIGTGELDPRLFPKAMWRQVLGEAADEIETLGYPPPEGLPELREAIAAHMRATGVDCTASQVLVTSGALQALQMISVSLLPAGTTVYAESPSYIKSLQVFQSAGMHLEGVPMDDDGLNVQALRGLLAEGELDTGRPAPLNARNRKGNAILYTIPTNHNPTGVTMSDKRRHELVELSVDSQLPIIEDGAYRDLYFEDDAPLPSLKALDETGMVITLGSASKSLAPGLRIGWLVAAEPIVQRLADVKMQMDYGASVLSQWTFVRFLTNGMYGEYVAGLKRELRHRRDRALVTLQEKMDGLVHWNVPSGGFYIWMTFDRPIRMNRLFQLAAERGVLLNPGDIYDFAADNSLRLSYSYTTPEEFADAVDVLAAVARELA
;
A
#
# COMPACT_ATOMS: atom_id res chain seq x y z
N MET A 1 24.76 -18.45 -37.56
CA MET A 1 24.17 -17.12 -37.60
C MET A 1 23.47 -16.98 -38.93
N ALA A 2 22.13 -16.92 -38.98
CA ALA A 2 21.39 -16.69 -40.21
C ALA A 2 21.75 -15.31 -40.76
N ARG A 3 22.10 -15.21 -42.05
CA ARG A 3 22.25 -13.92 -42.74
C ARG A 3 20.89 -13.24 -42.78
N ILE A 4 20.71 -12.14 -42.06
CA ILE A 4 19.53 -11.30 -42.18
C ILE A 4 19.52 -10.74 -43.62
N ALA A 5 18.42 -10.91 -44.34
CA ALA A 5 18.26 -10.41 -45.70
C ALA A 5 18.41 -8.87 -45.71
N PRO A 6 18.92 -8.27 -46.79
CA PRO A 6 18.97 -6.83 -46.92
C PRO A 6 17.53 -6.27 -46.92
N LEU A 7 17.31 -5.18 -46.20
CA LEU A 7 16.02 -4.49 -46.12
C LEU A 7 15.66 -3.95 -47.50
N ASN A 8 14.45 -4.26 -47.99
CA ASN A 8 13.94 -3.70 -49.24
C ASN A 8 13.11 -2.46 -48.96
N ILE A 9 13.35 -1.40 -49.71
CA ILE A 9 12.63 -0.13 -49.63
C ILE A 9 12.07 0.21 -51.03
N ASP A 10 10.77 0.09 -51.15
CA ASP A 10 10.01 0.39 -52.39
C ASP A 10 8.97 1.50 -52.15
N TRP A 11 9.36 2.51 -51.37
CA TRP A 11 8.49 3.61 -50.99
C TRP A 11 9.24 4.93 -51.05
N LYS A 12 8.51 6.00 -51.37
CA LYS A 12 9.02 7.39 -51.35
C LYS A 12 7.99 8.33 -50.71
N PRO A 13 8.45 9.34 -49.96
CA PRO A 13 7.55 10.33 -49.38
C PRO A 13 6.77 11.11 -50.41
N ASP A 14 5.52 11.40 -50.14
CA ASP A 14 4.63 12.19 -50.97
C ASP A 14 4.77 13.69 -50.59
N ARG A 15 5.26 14.51 -51.52
CA ARG A 15 5.46 15.93 -51.28
C ARG A 15 4.20 16.77 -51.53
N THR A 16 3.10 16.15 -51.92
CA THR A 16 1.81 16.82 -52.17
C THR A 16 0.94 16.85 -50.90
N THR A 17 1.25 16.03 -49.91
CA THR A 17 0.61 16.06 -48.61
C THR A 17 1.18 17.21 -47.78
N GLY A 18 0.40 17.81 -46.91
CA GLY A 18 0.87 18.85 -45.98
C GLY A 18 1.77 18.31 -44.87
N GLU A 19 2.02 16.99 -44.82
CA GLU A 19 2.81 16.33 -43.78
C GLU A 19 4.32 16.50 -44.04
N PRO A 20 5.11 16.83 -43.03
CA PRO A 20 6.57 16.95 -43.17
C PRO A 20 7.21 15.65 -43.67
N VAL A 21 8.13 15.76 -44.63
CA VAL A 21 8.81 14.59 -45.23
C VAL A 21 9.55 13.76 -44.19
N THR A 22 10.06 14.34 -43.11
CA THR A 22 10.72 13.63 -42.00
C THR A 22 9.73 12.73 -41.29
N GLU A 23 8.54 13.24 -40.95
CA GLU A 23 7.47 12.49 -40.27
C GLU A 23 6.97 11.31 -41.12
N GLN A 24 6.79 11.52 -42.45
CA GLN A 24 6.45 10.45 -43.37
C GLN A 24 7.50 9.33 -43.39
N ILE A 25 8.80 9.67 -43.35
CA ILE A 25 9.89 8.68 -43.31
C ILE A 25 9.87 7.94 -41.98
N VAL A 26 9.69 8.62 -40.86
CA VAL A 26 9.57 8.00 -39.52
C VAL A 26 8.38 7.04 -39.51
N GLY A 27 7.20 7.49 -39.93
CA GLY A 27 6.00 6.67 -40.03
C GLY A 27 6.20 5.42 -40.88
N TYR A 28 6.76 5.55 -42.08
CA TYR A 28 7.07 4.43 -42.96
C TYR A 28 8.04 3.42 -42.31
N MET A 29 9.13 3.89 -41.71
CA MET A 29 10.12 3.03 -41.07
C MET A 29 9.53 2.30 -39.86
N CYS A 30 8.71 2.99 -39.08
CA CYS A 30 7.97 2.40 -37.99
C CYS A 30 7.02 1.29 -38.45
N GLU A 31 6.27 1.52 -39.52
CA GLU A 31 5.35 0.53 -40.12
C GLU A 31 6.09 -0.73 -40.59
N GLN A 32 7.27 -0.58 -41.21
CA GLN A 32 8.08 -1.72 -41.66
C GLN A 32 8.61 -2.54 -40.46
N VAL A 33 8.94 -1.88 -39.36
CA VAL A 33 9.36 -2.56 -38.11
C VAL A 33 8.18 -3.27 -37.45
N HIS A 34 7.01 -2.63 -37.42
CA HIS A 34 5.78 -3.19 -36.82
C HIS A 34 5.26 -4.41 -37.59
N SER A 35 5.16 -4.28 -38.89
CA SER A 35 4.70 -5.40 -39.75
C SER A 35 5.67 -6.58 -39.75
N GLY A 36 6.87 -6.44 -39.13
CA GLY A 36 7.91 -7.46 -39.10
C GLY A 36 8.70 -7.58 -40.40
N ASN A 37 8.43 -6.70 -41.39
CA ASN A 37 9.21 -6.65 -42.64
C ASN A 37 10.67 -6.26 -42.34
N TRP A 38 10.89 -5.45 -41.29
CA TRP A 38 12.20 -5.09 -40.77
C TRP A 38 12.37 -5.65 -39.35
N PRO A 39 12.88 -6.86 -39.19
CA PRO A 39 12.96 -7.54 -37.89
C PRO A 39 13.88 -6.79 -36.90
N ILE A 40 13.58 -6.89 -35.60
CA ILE A 40 14.50 -6.46 -34.54
C ILE A 40 15.85 -7.13 -34.71
N GLY A 41 16.94 -6.37 -34.52
CA GLY A 41 18.31 -6.81 -34.77
C GLY A 41 18.79 -6.55 -36.20
N SER A 42 17.90 -6.18 -37.14
CA SER A 42 18.28 -5.81 -38.50
C SER A 42 19.11 -4.52 -38.50
N ARG A 43 20.06 -4.45 -39.44
CA ARG A 43 20.89 -3.27 -39.66
C ARG A 43 20.25 -2.37 -40.69
N LEU A 44 20.07 -1.10 -40.35
CA LEU A 44 19.63 -0.10 -41.31
C LEU A 44 20.70 0.12 -42.38
N PRO A 45 20.29 0.38 -43.61
CA PRO A 45 21.19 0.88 -44.67
C PRO A 45 21.87 2.17 -44.23
N SER A 46 22.98 2.52 -44.91
CA SER A 46 23.67 3.78 -44.59
C SER A 46 22.75 4.98 -44.85
N GLN A 47 22.89 6.04 -44.06
CA GLN A 47 22.14 7.29 -44.23
C GLN A 47 22.18 7.82 -45.68
N ARG A 48 23.29 7.54 -46.39
CA ARG A 48 23.45 7.92 -47.80
C ARG A 48 22.55 7.06 -48.69
N ALA A 49 22.52 5.74 -48.46
CA ALA A 49 21.68 4.85 -49.23
C ALA A 49 20.19 5.12 -48.97
N LEU A 50 19.80 5.35 -47.72
CA LEU A 50 18.43 5.72 -47.34
C LEU A 50 18.00 7.04 -48.02
N ALA A 51 18.87 8.06 -48.07
CA ALA A 51 18.60 9.33 -48.74
C ALA A 51 18.39 9.17 -50.25
N GLU A 52 19.16 8.29 -50.86
CA GLU A 52 19.02 7.94 -52.28
C GLU A 52 17.71 7.17 -52.55
N TRP A 53 17.36 6.19 -51.73
CA TRP A 53 16.15 5.40 -51.90
C TRP A 53 14.87 6.25 -51.68
N PHE A 54 14.84 7.06 -50.63
CA PHE A 54 13.71 7.97 -50.34
C PHE A 54 13.66 9.17 -51.28
N GLY A 55 14.70 9.48 -52.02
CA GLY A 55 14.78 10.68 -52.89
C GLY A 55 14.81 12.00 -52.10
N VAL A 56 15.47 12.02 -50.96
CA VAL A 56 15.55 13.20 -50.05
C VAL A 56 16.99 13.57 -49.71
N ASN A 57 17.17 14.71 -49.06
CA ASN A 57 18.47 15.12 -48.53
C ASN A 57 18.94 14.23 -47.38
N ARG A 58 20.24 14.06 -47.25
CA ARG A 58 20.82 13.27 -46.15
C ARG A 58 20.46 13.85 -44.76
N SER A 59 20.34 15.17 -44.65
CA SER A 59 19.91 15.83 -43.41
C SER A 59 18.52 15.40 -42.96
N THR A 60 17.58 15.21 -43.89
CA THR A 60 16.21 14.71 -43.59
C THR A 60 16.24 13.28 -43.04
N VAL A 61 17.10 12.40 -43.62
CA VAL A 61 17.30 11.05 -43.09
C VAL A 61 17.95 11.06 -41.72
N ILE A 62 18.90 11.94 -41.49
CA ILE A 62 19.54 12.08 -40.18
C ILE A 62 18.50 12.51 -39.15
N ALA A 63 17.66 13.48 -39.45
CA ALA A 63 16.59 13.91 -38.56
C ALA A 63 15.63 12.73 -38.23
N ALA A 64 15.16 12.00 -39.25
CA ALA A 64 14.30 10.83 -39.03
C ALA A 64 14.98 9.73 -38.21
N ILE A 65 16.25 9.42 -38.42
CA ILE A 65 16.99 8.42 -37.61
C ILE A 65 17.20 8.89 -36.18
N ASN A 66 17.47 10.18 -35.96
CA ASN A 66 17.59 10.73 -34.61
C ASN A 66 16.25 10.61 -33.86
N GLU A 67 15.16 10.96 -34.50
CA GLU A 67 13.82 10.81 -33.96
C GLU A 67 13.50 9.35 -33.60
N LEU A 68 13.78 8.41 -34.49
CA LEU A 68 13.65 6.97 -34.20
C LEU A 68 14.57 6.50 -33.09
N SER A 69 15.73 7.13 -32.91
CA SER A 69 16.66 6.84 -31.81
C SER A 69 16.17 7.41 -30.48
N ASP A 70 15.62 8.63 -30.49
CA ASP A 70 15.01 9.25 -29.32
C ASP A 70 13.80 8.43 -28.84
N TYR A 71 13.10 7.80 -29.76
CA TYR A 71 12.03 6.85 -29.50
C TYR A 71 12.51 5.45 -29.07
N GLY A 72 13.81 5.20 -29.07
CA GLY A 72 14.35 3.89 -28.70
C GLY A 72 14.06 2.75 -29.68
N ILE A 73 13.65 3.08 -30.92
CA ILE A 73 13.38 2.08 -31.99
C ILE A 73 14.68 1.63 -32.64
N VAL A 74 15.62 2.56 -32.81
CA VAL A 74 16.92 2.28 -33.39
C VAL A 74 18.06 2.75 -32.48
N GLU A 75 19.19 2.06 -32.53
CA GLU A 75 20.40 2.40 -31.79
C GLU A 75 21.62 2.45 -32.70
N GLY A 76 22.40 3.52 -32.57
CA GLY A 76 23.67 3.69 -33.28
C GLY A 76 24.83 2.98 -32.57
N GLN A 77 25.50 2.05 -33.24
CA GLN A 77 26.73 1.43 -32.74
C GLN A 77 27.96 2.03 -33.41
N HIS A 78 28.91 2.51 -32.61
CA HIS A 78 30.16 3.10 -33.11
C HIS A 78 30.87 2.11 -34.06
N GLY A 79 31.09 2.52 -35.32
CA GLY A 79 31.72 1.68 -36.34
C GLY A 79 30.88 0.55 -36.93
N ALA A 80 29.67 0.29 -36.39
CA ALA A 80 28.82 -0.83 -36.79
C ALA A 80 27.49 -0.41 -37.46
N GLY A 81 27.18 0.89 -37.53
CA GLY A 81 25.95 1.44 -38.13
C GLY A 81 24.76 1.45 -37.16
N THR A 82 23.57 1.71 -37.67
CA THR A 82 22.33 1.80 -36.89
C THR A 82 21.57 0.47 -36.96
N ARG A 83 21.05 0.00 -35.83
CA ARG A 83 20.24 -1.24 -35.73
C ARG A 83 18.86 -0.96 -35.18
N ILE A 84 17.89 -1.75 -35.58
CA ILE A 84 16.55 -1.78 -34.99
C ILE A 84 16.63 -2.58 -33.67
N VAL A 85 16.23 -1.95 -32.56
CA VAL A 85 16.31 -2.53 -31.20
C VAL A 85 14.96 -2.74 -30.55
N SER A 86 13.90 -2.08 -31.05
CA SER A 86 12.55 -2.19 -30.52
C SER A 86 11.50 -2.06 -31.62
N ASN A 87 10.32 -2.61 -31.37
CA ASN A 87 9.11 -2.42 -32.19
C ASN A 87 7.98 -1.72 -31.42
N THR A 88 8.28 -1.09 -30.29
CA THR A 88 7.30 -0.45 -29.40
C THR A 88 6.90 0.95 -29.86
N TRP A 89 6.76 1.16 -31.14
CA TRP A 89 6.40 2.46 -31.75
C TRP A 89 4.90 2.77 -31.69
N SER A 90 4.06 1.81 -31.34
CA SER A 90 2.59 2.00 -31.26
C SER A 90 2.16 3.08 -30.27
N LEU A 91 3.06 3.50 -29.37
CA LEU A 91 2.86 4.64 -28.46
C LEU A 91 3.15 6.01 -29.11
N MET A 92 3.60 6.02 -30.38
CA MET A 92 4.15 7.21 -31.07
C MET A 92 3.43 7.56 -32.36
N LEU A 93 2.28 6.92 -32.64
CA LEU A 93 1.47 7.27 -33.79
C LEU A 93 0.95 8.72 -33.67
N PRO A 94 0.98 9.52 -34.74
CA PRO A 94 0.28 10.80 -34.78
C PRO A 94 -1.19 10.57 -34.40
N GLY A 95 -1.65 11.13 -33.31
CA GLY A 95 -2.99 10.91 -32.77
C GLY A 95 -3.10 9.82 -31.71
N ALA A 96 -1.99 9.17 -31.31
CA ALA A 96 -2.00 8.36 -30.07
C ALA A 96 -2.32 9.28 -28.87
N PRO A 97 -3.18 8.81 -27.92
CA PRO A 97 -3.46 9.58 -26.73
C PRO A 97 -2.15 9.91 -25.99
N ASP A 98 -2.03 11.13 -25.49
CA ASP A 98 -0.96 11.43 -24.53
C ASP A 98 -1.22 10.67 -23.23
N TRP A 99 -0.59 9.52 -23.08
CA TRP A 99 -0.73 8.69 -21.89
C TRP A 99 -0.20 9.38 -20.64
N ALA A 100 0.71 10.36 -20.75
CA ALA A 100 1.17 11.15 -19.62
C ALA A 100 0.02 11.99 -19.07
N ASP A 101 -0.74 12.68 -19.94
CA ASP A 101 -1.94 13.44 -19.57
C ASP A 101 -3.00 12.52 -18.91
N TYR A 102 -3.22 11.31 -19.46
CA TYR A 102 -4.14 10.34 -18.85
C TYR A 102 -3.67 9.88 -17.47
N VAL A 103 -2.37 9.60 -17.30
CA VAL A 103 -1.80 9.19 -16.02
C VAL A 103 -1.91 10.34 -15.02
N ASP A 104 -1.59 11.57 -15.40
CA ASP A 104 -1.64 12.74 -14.52
C ASP A 104 -3.07 13.15 -14.15
N SER A 105 -4.03 12.96 -15.08
CA SER A 105 -5.46 13.20 -14.84
C SER A 105 -6.15 12.05 -14.11
N GLY A 106 -5.48 10.92 -13.94
CA GLY A 106 -6.02 9.71 -13.32
C GLY A 106 -6.55 9.95 -11.92
N PHE A 107 -7.60 9.17 -11.57
CA PHE A 107 -8.28 9.24 -10.28
C PHE A 107 -7.35 8.86 -9.11
N PHE A 108 -6.52 7.83 -9.28
CA PHE A 108 -5.51 7.46 -8.30
C PHE A 108 -4.26 8.31 -8.43
N LYS A 109 -3.98 9.07 -7.38
CA LYS A 109 -2.76 9.87 -7.33
C LYS A 109 -1.54 9.00 -7.05
N ALA A 110 -0.41 9.36 -7.65
CA ALA A 110 0.85 8.70 -7.34
C ALA A 110 1.23 8.90 -5.87
N ASN A 111 1.88 7.90 -5.28
CA ASN A 111 2.51 8.04 -3.97
C ASN A 111 3.60 9.13 -4.03
N ASN A 112 3.90 9.72 -2.88
CA ASN A 112 5.00 10.70 -2.80
C ASN A 112 6.36 10.02 -3.09
N ASP A 113 7.38 10.82 -3.43
CA ASP A 113 8.69 10.34 -3.84
C ASP A 113 9.37 9.45 -2.78
N THR A 114 9.18 9.75 -1.50
CA THR A 114 9.74 8.96 -0.38
C THR A 114 9.12 7.56 -0.35
N ILE A 115 7.79 7.45 -0.48
CA ILE A 115 7.10 6.14 -0.54
C ILE A 115 7.53 5.36 -1.77
N GLN A 116 7.66 6.02 -2.92
CA GLN A 116 8.15 5.36 -4.14
C GLN A 116 9.61 4.88 -3.99
N ALA A 117 10.45 5.64 -3.31
CA ALA A 117 11.82 5.25 -3.00
C ALA A 117 11.85 4.04 -2.04
N ILE A 118 11.04 4.05 -0.97
CA ILE A 118 10.90 2.92 -0.03
C ILE A 118 10.50 1.67 -0.80
N ASN A 119 9.46 1.73 -1.64
CA ASN A 119 8.97 0.59 -2.43
C ASN A 119 10.07 0.01 -3.35
N ARG A 120 10.93 0.85 -3.93
CA ARG A 120 12.06 0.38 -4.75
C ARG A 120 13.14 -0.28 -3.91
N TYR A 121 13.51 0.34 -2.78
CA TYR A 121 14.57 -0.16 -1.91
C TYR A 121 14.16 -1.44 -1.17
N GLU A 122 12.89 -1.67 -0.89
CA GLU A 122 12.40 -2.92 -0.26
C GLU A 122 12.77 -4.18 -1.06
N PHE A 123 12.92 -4.08 -2.38
CA PHE A 123 13.31 -5.18 -3.25
C PHE A 123 14.78 -5.13 -3.67
N THR A 124 15.56 -4.20 -3.12
CA THR A 124 16.99 -4.10 -3.41
C THR A 124 17.76 -5.16 -2.58
N PRO A 125 18.61 -5.99 -3.22
CA PRO A 125 19.42 -6.96 -2.48
C PRO A 125 20.33 -6.30 -1.43
N ASN A 126 20.54 -6.98 -0.31
CA ASN A 126 21.41 -6.56 0.81
C ASN A 126 20.96 -5.26 1.52
N MET A 127 19.70 -4.89 1.42
CA MET A 127 19.12 -3.79 2.17
C MET A 127 18.57 -4.29 3.52
N THR A 128 19.11 -3.79 4.62
CA THR A 128 18.57 -4.07 5.97
C THR A 128 17.35 -3.19 6.24
N ARG A 129 16.18 -3.80 6.39
CA ARG A 129 14.88 -3.10 6.44
C ARG A 129 14.41 -2.94 7.88
N ILE A 130 14.80 -1.89 8.57
CA ILE A 130 14.37 -1.60 9.95
C ILE A 130 13.13 -0.68 10.03
N GLY A 131 12.50 -0.37 8.90
CA GLY A 131 11.25 0.42 8.85
C GLY A 131 10.05 -0.37 8.30
N THR A 132 10.26 -1.59 7.74
CA THR A 132 9.20 -2.34 7.03
C THR A 132 8.10 -2.85 7.94
N GLY A 133 6.89 -2.97 7.39
CA GLY A 133 5.70 -3.49 8.08
C GLY A 133 5.44 -4.97 7.82
N GLU A 134 6.47 -5.78 7.59
CA GLU A 134 6.39 -7.21 7.33
C GLU A 134 7.01 -8.04 8.46
N LEU A 135 6.63 -9.32 8.53
CA LEU A 135 7.30 -10.30 9.38
C LEU A 135 8.55 -10.84 8.70
N ASP A 136 9.55 -11.15 9.50
CA ASP A 136 10.72 -11.90 9.10
C ASP A 136 10.32 -13.23 8.43
N PRO A 137 10.72 -13.49 7.18
CA PRO A 137 10.44 -14.76 6.50
C PRO A 137 10.93 -16.00 7.25
N ARG A 138 11.90 -15.85 8.16
CA ARG A 138 12.41 -16.92 9.02
C ARG A 138 11.39 -17.38 10.06
N LEU A 139 10.40 -16.54 10.40
CA LEU A 139 9.30 -16.86 11.33
C LEU A 139 8.13 -17.57 10.65
N PHE A 140 8.21 -17.80 9.34
CA PHE A 140 7.14 -18.47 8.60
C PHE A 140 6.96 -19.92 9.07
N PRO A 141 5.72 -20.37 9.43
CA PRO A 141 5.47 -21.68 10.03
C PRO A 141 5.44 -22.81 8.99
N LYS A 142 6.58 -23.13 8.39
CA LYS A 142 6.73 -24.06 7.25
C LYS A 142 6.10 -25.44 7.50
N ALA A 143 6.16 -25.96 8.73
CA ALA A 143 5.60 -27.27 9.07
C ALA A 143 4.07 -27.26 9.02
N MET A 144 3.44 -26.26 9.62
CA MET A 144 1.98 -26.06 9.58
C MET A 144 1.49 -25.85 8.14
N TRP A 145 2.22 -25.04 7.36
CA TRP A 145 1.90 -24.81 5.96
C TRP A 145 1.95 -26.08 5.11
N ARG A 146 2.98 -26.92 5.31
CA ARG A 146 3.09 -28.20 4.60
C ARG A 146 1.92 -29.11 4.90
N GLN A 147 1.49 -29.17 6.17
CA GLN A 147 0.32 -29.95 6.56
C GLN A 147 -0.95 -29.42 5.89
N VAL A 148 -1.26 -28.12 6.04
CA VAL A 148 -2.49 -27.54 5.51
C VAL A 148 -2.55 -27.62 3.97
N LEU A 149 -1.44 -27.43 3.26
CA LEU A 149 -1.41 -27.58 1.82
C LEU A 149 -1.53 -29.05 1.37
N GLY A 150 -1.05 -29.99 2.17
CA GLY A 150 -1.30 -31.43 1.94
C GLY A 150 -2.79 -31.76 2.06
N GLU A 151 -3.44 -31.31 3.10
CA GLU A 151 -4.89 -31.45 3.30
C GLU A 151 -5.67 -30.76 2.16
N ALA A 152 -5.23 -29.59 1.69
CA ALA A 152 -5.86 -28.87 0.61
C ALA A 152 -5.87 -29.66 -0.72
N ALA A 153 -4.79 -30.40 -1.01
CA ALA A 153 -4.69 -31.21 -2.22
C ALA A 153 -5.69 -32.38 -2.23
N ASP A 154 -6.05 -32.88 -1.06
CA ASP A 154 -6.97 -34.02 -0.92
C ASP A 154 -8.43 -33.57 -0.76
N GLU A 155 -8.71 -32.40 -0.21
CA GLU A 155 -10.05 -31.98 0.20
C GLU A 155 -10.69 -30.90 -0.71
N ILE A 156 -9.91 -30.13 -1.46
CA ILE A 156 -10.46 -29.11 -2.35
C ILE A 156 -10.98 -29.75 -3.64
N GLU A 157 -12.30 -29.79 -3.78
CA GLU A 157 -12.94 -30.37 -4.97
C GLU A 157 -13.00 -29.37 -6.15
N THR A 158 -13.03 -28.08 -5.87
CA THR A 158 -13.16 -27.02 -6.90
C THR A 158 -12.51 -25.71 -6.46
N LEU A 159 -12.01 -24.97 -7.44
CA LEU A 159 -11.52 -23.59 -7.29
C LEU A 159 -12.42 -22.61 -8.07
N GLY A 160 -13.72 -22.91 -8.21
CA GLY A 160 -14.71 -22.00 -8.76
C GLY A 160 -14.86 -20.71 -7.94
N TYR A 161 -15.64 -19.76 -8.45
CA TYR A 161 -15.90 -18.51 -7.72
C TYR A 161 -16.64 -18.78 -6.42
N PRO A 162 -16.18 -18.22 -5.30
CA PRO A 162 -16.89 -18.32 -4.02
C PRO A 162 -18.07 -17.32 -3.96
N PRO A 163 -18.96 -17.44 -2.96
CA PRO A 163 -19.87 -16.35 -2.64
C PRO A 163 -19.11 -15.02 -2.44
N PRO A 164 -19.65 -13.89 -2.85
CA PRO A 164 -18.96 -12.59 -2.75
C PRO A 164 -18.60 -12.21 -1.32
N GLU A 165 -19.40 -12.65 -0.35
CA GLU A 165 -19.13 -12.45 1.08
C GLU A 165 -17.95 -13.29 1.59
N GLY A 166 -17.55 -14.31 0.87
CA GLY A 166 -16.55 -15.31 1.24
C GLY A 166 -17.14 -16.68 1.56
N LEU A 167 -16.28 -17.68 1.68
CA LEU A 167 -16.68 -19.04 2.02
C LEU A 167 -17.45 -19.05 3.36
N PRO A 168 -18.62 -19.73 3.42
CA PRO A 168 -19.41 -19.79 4.65
C PRO A 168 -18.61 -20.29 5.86
N GLU A 169 -17.75 -21.29 5.66
CA GLU A 169 -16.89 -21.86 6.69
C GLU A 169 -15.88 -20.84 7.22
N LEU A 170 -15.33 -20.00 6.36
CA LEU A 170 -14.41 -18.94 6.78
C LEU A 170 -15.13 -17.85 7.55
N ARG A 171 -16.31 -17.42 7.08
CA ARG A 171 -17.10 -16.42 7.77
C ARG A 171 -17.49 -16.86 9.16
N GLU A 172 -17.88 -18.14 9.35
CA GLU A 172 -18.19 -18.70 10.68
C GLU A 172 -16.92 -18.80 11.56
N ALA A 173 -15.79 -19.25 10.99
CA ALA A 173 -14.53 -19.33 11.72
C ALA A 173 -14.05 -17.93 12.17
N ILE A 174 -14.18 -16.90 11.32
CA ILE A 174 -13.88 -15.51 11.68
C ILE A 174 -14.86 -15.02 12.76
N ALA A 175 -16.16 -15.25 12.60
CA ALA A 175 -17.14 -14.86 13.63
C ALA A 175 -16.83 -15.51 14.99
N ALA A 176 -16.46 -16.79 14.99
CA ALA A 176 -16.04 -17.49 16.21
C ALA A 176 -14.77 -16.87 16.83
N HIS A 177 -13.77 -16.55 16.00
CA HIS A 177 -12.55 -15.85 16.42
C HIS A 177 -12.87 -14.47 17.03
N MET A 178 -13.75 -13.69 16.39
CA MET A 178 -14.17 -12.38 16.88
C MET A 178 -14.94 -12.48 18.20
N ARG A 179 -15.86 -13.46 18.34
CA ARG A 179 -16.57 -13.72 19.62
C ARG A 179 -15.62 -14.08 20.76
N ALA A 180 -14.57 -14.86 20.48
CA ALA A 180 -13.54 -15.18 21.47
C ALA A 180 -12.77 -13.96 21.97
N THR A 181 -12.80 -12.85 21.22
CA THR A 181 -12.21 -11.56 21.60
C THR A 181 -13.23 -10.52 22.08
N GLY A 182 -14.48 -10.94 22.37
CA GLY A 182 -15.52 -10.09 22.94
C GLY A 182 -16.41 -9.36 21.93
N VAL A 183 -16.23 -9.55 20.62
CA VAL A 183 -17.11 -8.97 19.60
C VAL A 183 -18.29 -9.88 19.34
N ASP A 184 -19.48 -9.49 19.77
CA ASP A 184 -20.70 -10.23 19.45
C ASP A 184 -21.09 -10.06 17.98
N CYS A 185 -20.85 -11.09 17.18
CA CYS A 185 -21.18 -11.08 15.76
C CYS A 185 -21.49 -12.49 15.23
N THR A 186 -22.24 -12.51 14.12
CA THR A 186 -22.60 -13.72 13.36
C THR A 186 -21.88 -13.75 12.03
N ALA A 187 -21.87 -14.90 11.36
CA ALA A 187 -21.28 -15.04 10.02
C ALA A 187 -21.94 -14.11 8.97
N SER A 188 -23.22 -13.72 9.13
CA SER A 188 -23.90 -12.78 8.23
C SER A 188 -23.33 -11.36 8.30
N GLN A 189 -22.67 -11.01 9.39
CA GLN A 189 -22.02 -9.73 9.63
C GLN A 189 -20.54 -9.70 9.19
N VAL A 190 -20.02 -10.81 8.64
CA VAL A 190 -18.63 -10.92 8.17
C VAL A 190 -18.57 -10.88 6.65
N LEU A 191 -17.70 -10.03 6.11
CA LEU A 191 -17.30 -10.00 4.70
C LEU A 191 -15.80 -10.29 4.58
N VAL A 192 -15.44 -11.32 3.81
CA VAL A 192 -14.04 -11.64 3.50
C VAL A 192 -13.54 -10.78 2.34
N THR A 193 -12.34 -10.25 2.48
CA THR A 193 -11.71 -9.36 1.49
C THR A 193 -10.31 -9.83 1.11
N SER A 194 -9.79 -9.32 0.00
CA SER A 194 -8.41 -9.54 -0.45
C SER A 194 -7.41 -8.65 0.33
N GLY A 195 -7.48 -8.73 1.67
CA GLY A 195 -6.76 -7.89 2.62
C GLY A 195 -7.58 -6.66 3.05
N ALA A 196 -7.23 -6.06 4.19
CA ALA A 196 -7.94 -4.92 4.77
C ALA A 196 -7.96 -3.68 3.84
N LEU A 197 -6.94 -3.50 3.00
CA LEU A 197 -6.92 -2.39 2.03
C LEU A 197 -8.08 -2.45 1.03
N GLN A 198 -8.49 -3.63 0.58
CA GLN A 198 -9.66 -3.77 -0.28
C GLN A 198 -10.94 -3.35 0.47
N ALA A 199 -11.07 -3.69 1.75
CA ALA A 199 -12.21 -3.23 2.55
C ALA A 199 -12.26 -1.70 2.61
N LEU A 200 -11.13 -1.02 2.85
CA LEU A 200 -11.03 0.44 2.83
C LEU A 200 -11.40 1.02 1.46
N GLN A 201 -10.92 0.42 0.36
CA GLN A 201 -11.29 0.84 -0.99
C GLN A 201 -12.80 0.71 -1.24
N MET A 202 -13.40 -0.42 -0.88
CA MET A 202 -14.84 -0.63 -1.04
C MET A 202 -15.65 0.38 -0.21
N ILE A 203 -15.27 0.61 1.04
CA ILE A 203 -15.91 1.62 1.90
C ILE A 203 -15.81 3.00 1.25
N SER A 204 -14.61 3.39 0.79
CA SER A 204 -14.38 4.72 0.22
C SER A 204 -15.22 5.00 -1.03
N VAL A 205 -15.38 4.01 -1.92
CA VAL A 205 -16.09 4.23 -3.20
C VAL A 205 -17.59 3.95 -3.15
N SER A 206 -18.11 3.30 -2.09
CA SER A 206 -19.49 2.83 -2.07
C SER A 206 -20.34 3.29 -0.89
N LEU A 207 -19.73 3.61 0.24
CA LEU A 207 -20.45 4.06 1.44
C LEU A 207 -20.28 5.55 1.70
N LEU A 208 -19.19 6.16 1.24
CA LEU A 208 -18.85 7.54 1.57
C LEU A 208 -19.09 8.45 0.35
N PRO A 209 -19.86 9.54 0.49
CA PRO A 209 -19.96 10.56 -0.55
C PRO A 209 -18.62 11.27 -0.79
N ALA A 210 -18.38 11.73 -2.02
CA ALA A 210 -17.25 12.63 -2.30
C ALA A 210 -17.33 13.89 -1.41
N GLY A 211 -16.18 14.36 -0.93
CA GLY A 211 -16.08 15.47 0.01
C GLY A 211 -16.31 15.08 1.48
N THR A 212 -16.47 13.79 1.79
CA THR A 212 -16.49 13.31 3.18
C THR A 212 -15.15 13.62 3.87
N THR A 213 -15.19 14.11 5.10
CA THR A 213 -13.99 14.25 5.95
C THR A 213 -13.70 12.91 6.63
N VAL A 214 -12.51 12.41 6.45
CA VAL A 214 -11.99 11.22 7.14
C VAL A 214 -11.02 11.69 8.22
N TYR A 215 -11.46 11.66 9.46
CA TYR A 215 -10.58 11.89 10.61
C TYR A 215 -9.69 10.67 10.83
N ALA A 216 -8.41 10.89 11.16
CA ALA A 216 -7.49 9.82 11.52
C ALA A 216 -6.48 10.33 12.55
N GLU A 217 -5.85 9.42 13.28
CA GLU A 217 -4.73 9.80 14.16
C GLU A 217 -3.64 10.57 13.38
N SER A 218 -2.98 11.51 14.02
CA SER A 218 -1.79 12.20 13.53
C SER A 218 -0.61 11.87 14.49
N PRO A 219 0.35 11.05 14.02
CA PRO A 219 0.49 10.41 12.72
C PRO A 219 -0.44 9.20 12.52
N SER A 220 -0.63 8.74 11.25
CA SER A 220 -1.42 7.54 10.93
C SER A 220 -0.95 6.82 9.67
N TYR A 221 -1.09 5.51 9.65
CA TYR A 221 -0.83 4.68 8.46
C TYR A 221 -1.66 5.11 7.26
N ILE A 222 -2.92 5.51 7.47
CA ILE A 222 -3.82 5.89 6.38
C ILE A 222 -3.31 7.10 5.59
N LYS A 223 -2.48 7.96 6.22
CA LYS A 223 -1.85 9.09 5.55
C LYS A 223 -0.86 8.65 4.47
N SER A 224 -0.20 7.50 4.64
CA SER A 224 0.70 6.92 3.64
C SER A 224 -0.03 6.27 2.46
N LEU A 225 -1.36 6.15 2.53
CA LEU A 225 -2.22 5.60 1.51
C LEU A 225 -3.06 6.70 0.85
N GLN A 226 -3.30 6.56 -0.45
CA GLN A 226 -4.14 7.50 -1.20
C GLN A 226 -5.60 7.02 -1.35
N VAL A 227 -6.01 6.02 -0.55
CA VAL A 227 -7.29 5.33 -0.73
C VAL A 227 -8.51 6.25 -0.60
N PHE A 228 -8.50 7.15 0.38
CA PHE A 228 -9.59 8.10 0.59
C PHE A 228 -9.44 9.35 -0.28
N GLN A 229 -8.24 9.90 -0.40
CA GLN A 229 -7.98 11.08 -1.23
C GLN A 229 -8.27 10.81 -2.71
N SER A 230 -7.92 9.61 -3.21
CA SER A 230 -8.26 9.18 -4.57
C SER A 230 -9.78 9.05 -4.77
N ALA A 231 -10.55 8.76 -3.73
CA ALA A 231 -12.01 8.74 -3.77
C ALA A 231 -12.66 10.13 -3.56
N GLY A 232 -11.86 11.21 -3.56
CA GLY A 232 -12.34 12.58 -3.45
C GLY A 232 -12.71 13.00 -2.04
N MET A 233 -12.13 12.37 -1.01
CA MET A 233 -12.34 12.67 0.40
C MET A 233 -11.22 13.54 0.96
N HIS A 234 -11.52 14.24 2.04
CA HIS A 234 -10.56 15.03 2.80
C HIS A 234 -10.07 14.24 3.99
N LEU A 235 -8.75 14.15 4.16
CA LEU A 235 -8.13 13.48 5.29
C LEU A 235 -7.67 14.52 6.30
N GLU A 236 -8.11 14.39 7.56
CA GLU A 236 -7.81 15.34 8.63
C GLU A 236 -7.22 14.64 9.85
N GLY A 237 -6.10 15.18 10.36
CA GLY A 237 -5.34 14.60 11.47
C GLY A 237 -5.89 14.99 12.83
N VAL A 238 -6.09 14.02 13.70
CA VAL A 238 -6.46 14.19 15.11
C VAL A 238 -5.22 13.92 15.96
N PRO A 239 -4.78 14.84 16.83
CA PRO A 239 -3.62 14.62 17.69
C PRO A 239 -3.74 13.34 18.54
N MET A 240 -2.60 12.73 18.81
CA MET A 240 -2.45 11.58 19.72
C MET A 240 -1.63 11.96 20.95
N ASP A 241 -1.77 11.15 22.00
CA ASP A 241 -0.91 11.10 23.16
C ASP A 241 -0.59 9.63 23.55
N ASP A 242 0.01 9.40 24.71
CA ASP A 242 0.38 8.05 25.17
C ASP A 242 -0.85 7.14 25.40
N ASP A 243 -2.03 7.71 25.54
CA ASP A 243 -3.31 7.00 25.66
C ASP A 243 -4.01 6.78 24.29
N GLY A 244 -3.38 7.14 23.18
CA GLY A 244 -3.94 7.03 21.83
C GLY A 244 -4.56 8.32 21.31
N LEU A 245 -5.55 8.22 20.41
CA LEU A 245 -6.25 9.36 19.81
C LEU A 245 -6.84 10.29 20.87
N ASN A 246 -6.62 11.60 20.76
CA ASN A 246 -7.15 12.61 21.67
C ASN A 246 -8.63 12.89 21.37
N VAL A 247 -9.53 12.32 22.16
CA VAL A 247 -10.99 12.42 21.98
C VAL A 247 -11.49 13.87 22.16
N GLN A 248 -10.84 14.67 23.01
CA GLN A 248 -11.25 16.07 23.20
C GLN A 248 -10.86 16.93 21.99
N ALA A 249 -9.71 16.67 21.37
CA ALA A 249 -9.33 17.32 20.13
C ALA A 249 -10.30 16.95 19.00
N LEU A 250 -10.68 15.68 18.87
CA LEU A 250 -11.68 15.23 17.89
C LEU A 250 -13.03 15.93 18.12
N ARG A 251 -13.49 16.05 19.38
CA ARG A 251 -14.73 16.77 19.73
C ARG A 251 -14.67 18.25 19.29
N GLY A 252 -13.50 18.90 19.45
CA GLY A 252 -13.27 20.26 18.98
C GLY A 252 -13.40 20.38 17.46
N LEU A 253 -12.71 19.51 16.71
CA LEU A 253 -12.77 19.49 15.25
C LEU A 253 -14.19 19.26 14.71
N LEU A 254 -14.96 18.37 15.33
CA LEU A 254 -16.36 18.13 14.97
C LEU A 254 -17.24 19.36 15.19
N ALA A 255 -17.01 20.10 16.28
CA ALA A 255 -17.76 21.33 16.58
C ALA A 255 -17.40 22.48 15.61
N GLU A 256 -16.14 22.60 15.20
CA GLU A 256 -15.69 23.58 14.21
C GLU A 256 -16.28 23.27 12.81
N GLY A 257 -16.30 22.01 12.40
CA GLY A 257 -16.91 21.58 11.14
C GLY A 257 -18.42 21.84 11.05
N GLU A 258 -19.13 21.89 12.18
CA GLU A 258 -20.54 22.29 12.24
C GLU A 258 -20.73 23.81 11.99
N LEU A 259 -19.77 24.64 12.35
CA LEU A 259 -19.83 26.10 12.23
C LEU A 259 -19.52 26.62 10.81
N ASP A 260 -18.70 25.88 10.05
CA ASP A 260 -18.27 26.33 8.70
C ASP A 260 -19.35 26.10 7.62
N THR A 261 -20.39 25.34 7.91
CA THR A 261 -21.51 25.08 7.00
C THR A 261 -22.56 26.18 6.97
N GLY A 262 -22.35 27.37 7.49
CA GLY A 262 -23.25 28.57 7.57
C GLY A 262 -24.35 28.77 6.51
N ARG A 263 -24.73 27.71 5.77
CA ARG A 263 -25.91 27.62 4.89
C ARG A 263 -26.99 26.78 5.56
N PRO A 264 -28.22 27.26 5.63
CA PRO A 264 -29.36 26.45 6.08
C PRO A 264 -29.42 25.22 5.17
N ALA A 265 -29.27 24.02 5.75
CA ALA A 265 -29.38 22.76 5.02
C ALA A 265 -30.78 22.68 4.32
N PRO A 266 -30.81 22.27 3.04
CA PRO A 266 -32.11 22.09 2.35
C PRO A 266 -32.94 21.05 3.09
N LEU A 267 -34.28 21.20 3.07
CA LEU A 267 -35.24 20.40 3.85
C LEU A 267 -35.16 18.87 3.70
N ASN A 268 -34.50 18.38 2.65
CA ASN A 268 -34.19 16.97 2.40
C ASN A 268 -32.83 16.53 3.00
N ALA A 269 -32.11 17.44 3.63
CA ALA A 269 -30.83 17.17 4.30
C ALA A 269 -30.96 16.81 5.78
N ARG A 270 -32.20 16.55 6.26
CA ARG A 270 -32.48 16.18 7.67
C ARG A 270 -31.81 14.91 8.16
N ASN A 271 -31.12 14.16 7.28
CA ASN A 271 -30.31 12.97 7.59
C ASN A 271 -28.85 13.10 7.16
N ARG A 272 -28.33 14.28 6.87
CA ARG A 272 -26.93 14.50 6.56
C ARG A 272 -26.13 15.05 7.75
N LYS A 273 -26.22 14.38 8.90
CA LYS A 273 -25.13 14.39 9.90
C LYS A 273 -24.03 13.41 9.48
N GLY A 274 -23.66 13.34 8.24
CA GLY A 274 -22.89 12.22 7.73
C GLY A 274 -21.84 12.54 6.68
N ASN A 275 -21.20 13.73 6.74
CA ASN A 275 -20.04 14.00 5.89
C ASN A 275 -18.71 13.75 6.62
N ALA A 276 -18.70 12.94 7.66
CA ALA A 276 -17.49 12.60 8.38
C ALA A 276 -17.49 11.12 8.80
N ILE A 277 -16.29 10.55 8.89
CA ILE A 277 -16.01 9.22 9.43
C ILE A 277 -14.67 9.25 10.15
N LEU A 278 -14.50 8.45 11.18
CA LEU A 278 -13.21 8.25 11.82
C LEU A 278 -12.58 6.94 11.36
N TYR A 279 -11.31 6.99 10.95
CA TYR A 279 -10.45 5.81 10.81
C TYR A 279 -9.46 5.79 11.98
N THR A 280 -9.35 4.68 12.71
CA THR A 280 -8.46 4.57 13.88
C THR A 280 -7.85 3.18 14.03
N ILE A 281 -6.63 3.09 14.56
CA ILE A 281 -5.91 1.85 14.89
C ILE A 281 -5.72 1.80 16.42
N PRO A 282 -6.71 1.39 17.20
CA PRO A 282 -6.68 1.54 18.66
C PRO A 282 -5.74 0.56 19.36
N THR A 283 -5.24 -0.48 18.69
CA THR A 283 -4.34 -1.47 19.30
C THR A 283 -3.07 -1.61 18.48
N ASN A 284 -1.91 -1.43 19.11
CA ASN A 284 -0.59 -1.52 18.47
C ASN A 284 -0.51 -0.61 17.24
N HIS A 285 -0.82 0.66 17.43
CA HIS A 285 -1.01 1.65 16.38
C HIS A 285 0.16 1.70 15.38
N ASN A 286 -0.16 1.78 14.11
CA ASN A 286 0.81 2.03 13.04
C ASN A 286 0.72 3.51 12.60
N PRO A 287 1.77 4.33 12.82
CA PRO A 287 3.17 3.94 13.02
C PRO A 287 3.67 3.93 14.48
N THR A 288 2.91 4.41 15.46
CA THR A 288 3.46 4.78 16.77
C THR A 288 3.66 3.61 17.75
N GLY A 289 3.02 2.46 17.51
CA GLY A 289 3.04 1.33 18.47
C GLY A 289 2.22 1.58 19.75
N VAL A 290 1.56 2.73 19.89
CA VAL A 290 0.69 3.05 21.03
C VAL A 290 -0.55 2.17 21.02
N THR A 291 -1.03 1.77 22.20
CA THR A 291 -2.32 1.09 22.37
C THR A 291 -3.24 2.01 23.16
N MET A 292 -4.39 2.33 22.56
CA MET A 292 -5.41 3.20 23.16
C MET A 292 -5.90 2.61 24.48
N SER A 293 -5.91 3.42 25.54
CA SER A 293 -6.35 3.01 26.86
C SER A 293 -7.84 2.63 26.90
N ASP A 294 -8.23 1.77 27.84
CA ASP A 294 -9.62 1.34 27.99
C ASP A 294 -10.58 2.53 28.20
N LYS A 295 -10.21 3.46 29.05
CA LYS A 295 -10.95 4.71 29.26
C LYS A 295 -11.19 5.46 27.95
N ARG A 296 -10.14 5.64 27.15
CA ARG A 296 -10.18 6.37 25.90
C ARG A 296 -11.07 5.68 24.85
N ARG A 297 -11.10 4.33 24.86
CA ARG A 297 -12.00 3.54 23.99
C ARG A 297 -13.46 3.81 24.31
N HIS A 298 -13.85 3.82 25.59
CA HIS A 298 -15.20 4.14 26.01
C HIS A 298 -15.59 5.60 25.65
N GLU A 299 -14.72 6.57 25.95
CA GLU A 299 -14.95 7.97 25.58
C GLU A 299 -15.14 8.16 24.07
N LEU A 300 -14.40 7.40 23.25
CA LEU A 300 -14.47 7.47 21.79
C LEU A 300 -15.77 6.87 21.26
N VAL A 301 -16.21 5.73 21.79
CA VAL A 301 -17.49 5.10 21.41
C VAL A 301 -18.67 6.00 21.82
N GLU A 302 -18.66 6.58 23.03
CA GLU A 302 -19.66 7.55 23.46
C GLU A 302 -19.71 8.76 22.51
N LEU A 303 -18.56 9.35 22.17
CA LEU A 303 -18.51 10.47 21.22
C LEU A 303 -19.05 10.08 19.84
N SER A 304 -18.74 8.88 19.37
CA SER A 304 -19.23 8.35 18.09
C SER A 304 -20.76 8.31 18.05
N VAL A 305 -21.38 7.83 19.13
CA VAL A 305 -22.85 7.77 19.26
C VAL A 305 -23.47 9.16 19.33
N ASP A 306 -22.93 10.02 20.20
CA ASP A 306 -23.43 11.37 20.44
C ASP A 306 -23.36 12.25 19.17
N SER A 307 -22.26 12.15 18.42
CA SER A 307 -21.99 12.93 17.21
C SER A 307 -22.46 12.24 15.94
N GLN A 308 -22.98 11.00 16.04
CA GLN A 308 -23.33 10.17 14.87
C GLN A 308 -22.15 10.02 13.91
N LEU A 309 -20.94 9.86 14.43
CA LEU A 309 -19.68 9.69 13.70
C LEU A 309 -19.37 8.21 13.56
N PRO A 310 -19.54 7.58 12.38
CA PRO A 310 -19.14 6.20 12.18
C PRO A 310 -17.64 6.03 12.36
N ILE A 311 -17.22 4.84 12.80
CA ILE A 311 -15.82 4.50 13.03
C ILE A 311 -15.42 3.32 12.14
N ILE A 312 -14.28 3.42 11.47
CA ILE A 312 -13.53 2.30 10.90
C ILE A 312 -12.41 1.96 11.88
N GLU A 313 -12.57 0.87 12.60
CA GLU A 313 -11.55 0.33 13.49
C GLU A 313 -10.64 -0.62 12.70
N ASP A 314 -9.37 -0.29 12.54
CA ASP A 314 -8.38 -1.17 11.92
C ASP A 314 -7.69 -2.04 13.00
N GLY A 315 -8.08 -3.30 13.03
CA GLY A 315 -7.61 -4.32 13.98
C GLY A 315 -6.45 -5.18 13.47
N ALA A 316 -5.72 -4.76 12.42
CA ALA A 316 -4.68 -5.59 11.78
C ALA A 316 -3.58 -6.09 12.74
N TYR A 317 -3.32 -5.40 13.84
CA TYR A 317 -2.31 -5.75 14.85
C TYR A 317 -2.89 -6.27 16.17
N ARG A 318 -4.22 -6.44 16.27
CA ARG A 318 -4.90 -6.77 17.52
C ARG A 318 -4.38 -8.06 18.13
N ASP A 319 -4.16 -9.12 17.35
CA ASP A 319 -3.71 -10.42 17.82
C ASP A 319 -2.23 -10.43 18.29
N LEU A 320 -1.51 -9.33 18.07
CA LEU A 320 -0.09 -9.19 18.39
C LEU A 320 0.20 -8.39 19.67
N TYR A 321 -0.77 -8.30 20.56
CA TYR A 321 -0.62 -7.70 21.88
C TYR A 321 0.17 -8.64 22.80
N PHE A 322 1.19 -8.14 23.52
CA PHE A 322 2.18 -8.95 24.24
C PHE A 322 1.84 -9.22 25.70
N GLU A 323 0.97 -8.44 26.30
CA GLU A 323 0.66 -8.55 27.71
C GLU A 323 -0.02 -9.89 28.03
N ASP A 324 0.24 -10.41 29.25
CA ASP A 324 -0.31 -11.69 29.70
C ASP A 324 -1.76 -11.55 30.18
N ASP A 325 -2.21 -10.31 30.44
CA ASP A 325 -3.59 -9.97 30.75
C ASP A 325 -4.50 -10.05 29.52
N ALA A 326 -5.79 -10.13 29.74
CA ALA A 326 -6.78 -10.13 28.67
C ALA A 326 -6.62 -8.85 27.81
N PRO A 327 -6.59 -8.98 26.48
CA PRO A 327 -6.47 -7.80 25.61
C PRO A 327 -7.66 -6.86 25.84
N LEU A 328 -7.40 -5.55 25.77
CA LEU A 328 -8.44 -4.53 25.87
C LEU A 328 -9.56 -4.78 24.87
N PRO A 329 -10.83 -4.48 25.20
CA PRO A 329 -11.94 -4.66 24.26
C PRO A 329 -11.72 -3.82 23.02
N SER A 330 -12.10 -4.33 21.84
CA SER A 330 -12.12 -3.51 20.62
C SER A 330 -13.23 -2.47 20.72
N LEU A 331 -13.14 -1.41 19.91
CA LEU A 331 -14.26 -0.44 19.80
C LEU A 331 -15.53 -1.14 19.36
N LYS A 332 -15.42 -2.14 18.47
CA LYS A 332 -16.54 -2.96 18.03
C LYS A 332 -17.18 -3.79 19.16
N ALA A 333 -16.39 -4.25 20.11
CA ALA A 333 -16.92 -4.97 21.28
C ALA A 333 -17.69 -4.06 22.24
N LEU A 334 -17.40 -2.74 22.23
CA LEU A 334 -18.08 -1.72 23.03
C LEU A 334 -19.28 -1.08 22.28
N ASP A 335 -19.40 -1.33 20.98
CA ASP A 335 -20.41 -0.72 20.11
C ASP A 335 -21.74 -1.50 20.14
N GLU A 336 -22.73 -0.99 20.85
CA GLU A 336 -24.10 -1.53 20.89
C GLU A 336 -25.01 -0.94 19.78
N THR A 337 -24.52 0.04 19.01
CA THR A 337 -25.35 0.84 18.09
C THR A 337 -25.12 0.54 16.61
N GLY A 338 -24.06 -0.19 16.29
CA GLY A 338 -23.66 -0.48 14.90
C GLY A 338 -22.85 0.63 14.22
N MET A 339 -22.30 1.57 14.99
CA MET A 339 -21.48 2.67 14.48
C MET A 339 -20.07 2.24 14.09
N VAL A 340 -19.58 1.10 14.60
CA VAL A 340 -18.20 0.64 14.35
C VAL A 340 -18.19 -0.46 13.28
N ILE A 341 -17.43 -0.21 12.21
CA ILE A 341 -16.97 -1.22 11.25
C ILE A 341 -15.57 -1.63 11.67
N THR A 342 -15.34 -2.89 12.05
CA THR A 342 -13.99 -3.34 12.38
C THR A 342 -13.38 -4.13 11.23
N LEU A 343 -12.10 -3.88 10.97
CA LEU A 343 -11.30 -4.58 9.97
C LEU A 343 -10.33 -5.54 10.65
N GLY A 344 -10.14 -6.70 10.04
CA GLY A 344 -9.13 -7.66 10.45
C GLY A 344 -8.31 -8.15 9.25
N SER A 345 -7.14 -8.72 9.52
CA SER A 345 -6.23 -9.20 8.48
C SER A 345 -5.32 -10.31 8.97
N ALA A 346 -5.16 -11.35 8.17
CA ALA A 346 -4.15 -12.39 8.37
C ALA A 346 -2.73 -11.94 7.96
N SER A 347 -2.59 -10.74 7.37
CA SER A 347 -1.32 -10.27 6.79
C SER A 347 -0.23 -10.02 7.84
N LYS A 348 -0.60 -9.62 9.06
CA LYS A 348 0.36 -9.26 10.12
C LYS A 348 0.56 -10.39 11.13
N SER A 349 -0.44 -11.24 11.28
CA SER A 349 -0.45 -12.33 12.26
C SER A 349 -0.13 -13.71 11.68
N LEU A 350 -0.15 -13.87 10.34
CA LEU A 350 0.15 -15.15 9.70
C LEU A 350 1.02 -14.98 8.44
N ALA A 351 0.46 -14.43 7.35
CA ALA A 351 1.18 -14.29 6.09
C ALA A 351 0.55 -13.21 5.19
N PRO A 352 1.28 -12.15 4.80
CA PRO A 352 0.76 -11.11 3.90
C PRO A 352 0.40 -11.65 2.51
N GLY A 353 1.10 -12.67 2.02
CA GLY A 353 0.88 -13.31 0.72
C GLY A 353 -0.44 -14.08 0.60
N LEU A 354 -1.10 -14.43 1.70
CA LEU A 354 -2.44 -15.04 1.67
C LEU A 354 -3.51 -14.12 1.10
N ARG A 355 -3.31 -12.81 1.23
CA ARG A 355 -4.32 -11.83 0.81
C ARG A 355 -5.69 -12.07 1.45
N ILE A 356 -5.74 -12.42 2.71
CA ILE A 356 -6.98 -12.55 3.50
C ILE A 356 -7.09 -11.40 4.50
N GLY A 357 -8.19 -10.68 4.38
CA GLY A 357 -8.72 -9.73 5.34
C GLY A 357 -10.21 -9.95 5.50
N TRP A 358 -10.80 -9.27 6.45
CA TRP A 358 -12.25 -9.27 6.66
C TRP A 358 -12.71 -7.95 7.25
N LEU A 359 -13.99 -7.69 7.16
CA LEU A 359 -14.66 -6.68 7.96
C LEU A 359 -15.83 -7.30 8.71
N VAL A 360 -16.16 -6.72 9.86
CA VAL A 360 -17.36 -7.03 10.63
C VAL A 360 -18.18 -5.74 10.76
N ALA A 361 -19.42 -5.79 10.28
CA ALA A 361 -20.32 -4.65 10.25
C ALA A 361 -21.78 -5.11 10.32
N ALA A 362 -22.73 -4.17 10.38
CA ALA A 362 -24.15 -4.48 10.25
C ALA A 362 -24.44 -5.16 8.89
N GLU A 363 -25.36 -6.14 8.87
CA GLU A 363 -25.68 -6.94 7.67
C GLU A 363 -25.98 -6.10 6.41
N PRO A 364 -26.73 -4.97 6.47
CA PRO A 364 -26.95 -4.14 5.27
C PRO A 364 -25.66 -3.58 4.68
N ILE A 365 -24.64 -3.30 5.51
CA ILE A 365 -23.33 -2.85 5.05
C ILE A 365 -22.60 -4.01 4.37
N VAL A 366 -22.60 -5.19 4.98
CA VAL A 366 -21.99 -6.41 4.41
C VAL A 366 -22.60 -6.73 3.05
N GLN A 367 -23.92 -6.73 2.93
CA GLN A 367 -24.63 -6.98 1.67
C GLN A 367 -24.26 -5.95 0.59
N ARG A 368 -24.24 -4.66 0.95
CA ARG A 368 -23.87 -3.60 0.01
C ARG A 368 -22.42 -3.76 -0.47
N LEU A 369 -21.51 -4.05 0.43
CA LEU A 369 -20.09 -4.23 0.08
C LEU A 369 -19.87 -5.54 -0.70
N ALA A 370 -20.64 -6.59 -0.48
CA ALA A 370 -20.62 -7.81 -1.27
C ALA A 370 -20.99 -7.54 -2.74
N ASP A 371 -22.04 -6.74 -2.99
CA ASP A 371 -22.40 -6.31 -4.35
C ASP A 371 -21.28 -5.51 -5.03
N VAL A 372 -20.58 -4.63 -4.28
CA VAL A 372 -19.45 -3.86 -4.79
C VAL A 372 -18.27 -4.79 -5.09
N LYS A 373 -18.02 -5.77 -4.22
CA LYS A 373 -16.96 -6.76 -4.39
C LYS A 373 -17.15 -7.61 -5.65
N MET A 374 -18.38 -7.97 -5.98
CA MET A 374 -18.70 -8.66 -7.25
C MET A 374 -18.26 -7.87 -8.48
N GLN A 375 -18.24 -6.54 -8.40
CA GLN A 375 -17.79 -5.68 -9.49
C GLN A 375 -16.27 -5.45 -9.49
N MET A 376 -15.56 -5.78 -8.40
CA MET A 376 -14.12 -5.58 -8.25
C MET A 376 -13.30 -6.84 -8.57
N ASP A 377 -13.62 -7.98 -7.93
CA ASP A 377 -12.80 -9.19 -8.02
C ASP A 377 -13.55 -10.52 -7.97
N TYR A 378 -14.88 -10.52 -7.98
CA TYR A 378 -15.72 -11.72 -7.84
C TYR A 378 -15.48 -12.58 -6.60
N GLY A 379 -14.66 -12.14 -5.65
CA GLY A 379 -14.37 -12.85 -4.41
C GLY A 379 -12.88 -13.05 -4.16
N ALA A 380 -12.51 -13.26 -2.90
CA ALA A 380 -11.13 -13.57 -2.51
C ALA A 380 -10.77 -15.02 -2.92
N SER A 381 -9.46 -15.30 -3.08
CA SER A 381 -8.95 -16.63 -3.44
C SER A 381 -9.53 -17.76 -2.58
N VAL A 382 -10.17 -18.73 -3.20
CA VAL A 382 -10.75 -19.90 -2.53
C VAL A 382 -9.67 -20.67 -1.78
N LEU A 383 -8.50 -20.90 -2.39
CA LEU A 383 -7.39 -21.60 -1.75
C LEU A 383 -6.91 -20.85 -0.49
N SER A 384 -6.78 -19.53 -0.58
CA SER A 384 -6.37 -18.73 0.59
C SER A 384 -7.42 -18.75 1.69
N GLN A 385 -8.70 -18.68 1.33
CA GLN A 385 -9.82 -18.75 2.27
C GLN A 385 -9.84 -20.12 2.96
N TRP A 386 -9.79 -21.20 2.20
CA TRP A 386 -9.76 -22.57 2.71
C TRP A 386 -8.57 -22.79 3.65
N THR A 387 -7.39 -22.34 3.24
CA THR A 387 -6.18 -22.40 4.07
C THR A 387 -6.38 -21.70 5.41
N PHE A 388 -6.94 -20.50 5.41
CA PHE A 388 -7.14 -19.74 6.65
C PHE A 388 -8.22 -20.37 7.55
N VAL A 389 -9.29 -20.96 6.98
CA VAL A 389 -10.24 -21.79 7.74
C VAL A 389 -9.49 -22.84 8.54
N ARG A 390 -8.58 -23.61 7.90
CA ARG A 390 -7.83 -24.68 8.57
C ARG A 390 -6.97 -24.16 9.72
N PHE A 391 -6.27 -23.05 9.51
CA PHE A 391 -5.50 -22.42 10.58
C PHE A 391 -6.37 -22.03 11.78
N LEU A 392 -7.56 -21.47 11.54
CA LEU A 392 -8.47 -21.04 12.61
C LEU A 392 -9.12 -22.23 13.34
N THR A 393 -9.58 -23.25 12.60
CA THR A 393 -10.44 -24.32 13.15
C THR A 393 -9.68 -25.45 13.80
N ASN A 394 -8.41 -25.71 13.41
CA ASN A 394 -7.60 -26.77 14.00
C ASN A 394 -6.63 -26.29 15.10
N GLY A 395 -6.72 -25.01 15.51
CA GLY A 395 -5.93 -24.43 16.58
C GLY A 395 -4.52 -23.97 16.18
N MET A 396 -4.07 -24.23 14.95
CA MET A 396 -2.74 -23.84 14.46
C MET A 396 -2.51 -22.32 14.48
N TYR A 397 -3.56 -21.54 14.20
CA TYR A 397 -3.45 -20.09 14.26
C TYR A 397 -3.10 -19.60 15.67
N GLY A 398 -3.81 -20.09 16.69
CA GLY A 398 -3.54 -19.73 18.07
C GLY A 398 -2.15 -20.16 18.54
N GLU A 399 -1.72 -21.38 18.21
CA GLU A 399 -0.39 -21.89 18.51
C GLU A 399 0.72 -21.03 17.87
N TYR A 400 0.57 -20.72 16.57
CA TYR A 400 1.53 -19.90 15.84
C TYR A 400 1.61 -18.48 16.41
N VAL A 401 0.47 -17.81 16.61
CA VAL A 401 0.42 -16.44 17.14
C VAL A 401 1.02 -16.37 18.54
N ALA A 402 0.77 -17.36 19.39
CA ALA A 402 1.40 -17.42 20.73
C ALA A 402 2.93 -17.53 20.65
N GLY A 403 3.45 -18.33 19.72
CA GLY A 403 4.89 -18.39 19.43
C GLY A 403 5.44 -17.07 18.89
N LEU A 404 4.76 -16.50 17.93
CA LEU A 404 5.12 -15.24 17.29
C LEU A 404 5.17 -14.07 18.30
N LYS A 405 4.19 -13.97 19.20
CA LYS A 405 4.15 -12.94 20.25
C LYS A 405 5.37 -13.01 21.17
N ARG A 406 5.82 -14.22 21.56
CA ARG A 406 7.02 -14.39 22.39
C ARG A 406 8.28 -13.92 21.66
N GLU A 407 8.42 -14.28 20.40
CA GLU A 407 9.56 -13.87 19.57
C GLU A 407 9.56 -12.35 19.34
N LEU A 408 8.42 -11.75 18.97
CA LEU A 408 8.31 -10.32 18.77
C LEU A 408 8.57 -9.54 20.07
N ARG A 409 8.10 -10.02 21.23
CA ARG A 409 8.42 -9.44 22.53
C ARG A 409 9.93 -9.45 22.78
N HIS A 410 10.59 -10.58 22.53
CA HIS A 410 12.04 -10.68 22.64
C HIS A 410 12.76 -9.68 21.74
N ARG A 411 12.37 -9.59 20.47
CA ARG A 411 12.96 -8.66 19.51
C ARG A 411 12.73 -7.20 19.92
N ARG A 412 11.52 -6.84 20.38
CA ARG A 412 11.24 -5.51 20.91
C ARG A 412 12.17 -5.17 22.07
N ASP A 413 12.30 -6.05 23.06
CA ASP A 413 13.10 -5.79 24.25
C ASP A 413 14.58 -5.61 23.88
N ARG A 414 15.09 -6.40 22.92
CA ARG A 414 16.45 -6.23 22.39
C ARG A 414 16.62 -4.92 21.61
N ALA A 415 15.62 -4.55 20.80
CA ALA A 415 15.62 -3.29 20.06
C ALA A 415 15.66 -2.06 21.00
N LEU A 416 14.86 -2.08 22.08
CA LEU A 416 14.86 -1.01 23.09
C LEU A 416 16.22 -0.87 23.80
N VAL A 417 16.85 -1.99 24.16
CA VAL A 417 18.23 -1.97 24.73
C VAL A 417 19.20 -1.37 23.73
N THR A 418 19.14 -1.78 22.48
CA THR A 418 20.00 -1.24 21.41
C THR A 418 19.83 0.26 21.22
N LEU A 419 18.59 0.75 21.20
CA LEU A 419 18.32 2.19 21.11
C LEU A 419 18.87 2.95 22.31
N GLN A 420 18.69 2.42 23.53
CA GLN A 420 19.24 3.03 24.74
C GLN A 420 20.77 3.10 24.69
N GLU A 421 21.45 2.06 24.24
CA GLU A 421 22.92 2.02 24.18
C GLU A 421 23.53 2.93 23.10
N LYS A 422 22.83 3.06 21.94
CA LYS A 422 23.41 3.66 20.73
C LYS A 422 22.86 5.04 20.38
N MET A 423 21.63 5.36 20.81
CA MET A 423 20.90 6.58 20.44
C MET A 423 20.57 7.47 21.63
N ASP A 424 21.00 7.12 22.85
CA ASP A 424 20.79 7.92 24.07
C ASP A 424 21.23 9.38 23.90
N GLY A 425 20.41 10.32 24.35
CA GLY A 425 20.65 11.76 24.24
C GLY A 425 20.53 12.34 22.81
N LEU A 426 20.11 11.56 21.83
CA LEU A 426 19.82 12.01 20.46
C LEU A 426 18.32 11.93 20.14
N VAL A 427 17.62 11.02 20.78
CA VAL A 427 16.23 10.66 20.45
C VAL A 427 15.49 10.22 21.70
N HIS A 428 14.16 10.26 21.61
CA HIS A 428 13.26 9.57 22.53
C HIS A 428 12.30 8.68 21.76
N TRP A 429 11.67 7.70 22.43
CA TRP A 429 10.76 6.73 21.84
C TRP A 429 9.74 6.25 22.87
N ASN A 430 8.63 5.71 22.39
CA ASN A 430 7.66 4.99 23.21
C ASN A 430 8.01 3.51 23.35
N VAL A 431 7.47 2.86 24.35
CA VAL A 431 7.60 1.41 24.57
C VAL A 431 6.29 0.74 24.12
N PRO A 432 6.27 0.05 22.97
CA PRO A 432 5.05 -0.58 22.47
C PRO A 432 4.67 -1.82 23.29
N SER A 433 3.38 -2.01 23.53
CA SER A 433 2.81 -3.19 24.19
C SER A 433 2.58 -4.38 23.24
N GLY A 434 2.91 -4.24 21.96
CA GLY A 434 2.72 -5.25 20.93
C GLY A 434 3.03 -4.75 19.54
N GLY A 435 2.56 -5.47 18.52
CA GLY A 435 2.72 -5.11 17.12
C GLY A 435 4.15 -5.20 16.61
N PHE A 436 4.56 -4.24 15.79
CA PHE A 436 5.84 -4.26 15.06
C PHE A 436 6.73 -3.03 15.31
N TYR A 437 6.19 -1.94 15.84
CA TYR A 437 6.76 -0.61 15.67
C TYR A 437 7.19 0.06 16.95
N ILE A 438 8.30 0.78 16.85
CA ILE A 438 8.76 1.80 17.79
C ILE A 438 8.72 3.12 17.03
N TRP A 439 8.08 4.15 17.61
CA TRP A 439 8.10 5.50 17.10
C TRP A 439 9.21 6.25 17.80
N MET A 440 10.22 6.66 17.04
CA MET A 440 11.41 7.31 17.53
C MET A 440 11.48 8.74 17.01
N THR A 441 11.60 9.72 17.89
CA THR A 441 11.66 11.13 17.55
C THR A 441 13.02 11.72 17.94
N PHE A 442 13.62 12.49 17.04
CA PHE A 442 14.87 13.20 17.32
C PHE A 442 14.63 14.40 18.23
N ASP A 443 15.47 14.58 19.26
CA ASP A 443 15.37 15.70 20.22
C ASP A 443 15.73 17.04 19.58
N ARG A 444 16.46 17.03 18.47
CA ARG A 444 16.79 18.19 17.66
C ARG A 444 16.35 18.02 16.23
N PRO A 445 15.95 19.08 15.52
CA PRO A 445 15.61 19.01 14.12
C PRO A 445 16.73 18.40 13.28
N ILE A 446 16.41 17.39 12.47
CA ILE A 446 17.30 16.73 11.54
C ILE A 446 16.72 16.77 10.12
N ARG A 447 17.58 16.79 9.09
CA ARG A 447 17.12 16.74 7.70
C ARG A 447 16.71 15.31 7.34
N MET A 448 15.44 14.94 7.56
CA MET A 448 14.93 13.57 7.40
C MET A 448 15.22 13.00 6.00
N ASN A 449 15.02 13.78 4.93
CA ASN A 449 15.32 13.34 3.56
C ASN A 449 16.81 12.99 3.38
N ARG A 450 17.71 13.75 4.03
CA ARG A 450 19.15 13.47 3.94
C ARG A 450 19.53 12.27 4.79
N LEU A 451 18.93 12.13 5.97
CA LEU A 451 19.08 10.95 6.82
C LEU A 451 18.66 9.69 6.06
N PHE A 452 17.48 9.70 5.43
CA PHE A 452 16.97 8.60 4.62
C PHE A 452 17.95 8.21 3.49
N GLN A 453 18.41 9.18 2.71
CA GLN A 453 19.33 8.95 1.60
C GLN A 453 20.66 8.33 2.06
N LEU A 454 21.30 8.93 3.08
CA LEU A 454 22.57 8.45 3.60
C LEU A 454 22.50 7.07 4.25
N ALA A 455 21.40 6.77 4.93
CA ALA A 455 21.14 5.44 5.47
C ALA A 455 20.96 4.41 4.34
N ALA A 456 20.19 4.74 3.31
CA ALA A 456 19.98 3.87 2.15
C ALA A 456 21.29 3.61 1.38
N GLU A 457 22.13 4.62 1.17
CA GLU A 457 23.48 4.49 0.59
C GLU A 457 24.36 3.52 1.39
N ARG A 458 24.13 3.40 2.70
CA ARG A 458 24.84 2.48 3.62
C ARG A 458 24.10 1.15 3.84
N GLY A 459 23.09 0.86 3.03
CA GLY A 459 22.36 -0.40 3.04
C GLY A 459 21.28 -0.51 4.13
N VAL A 460 20.81 0.59 4.71
CA VAL A 460 19.74 0.60 5.73
C VAL A 460 18.52 1.35 5.22
N LEU A 461 17.39 0.66 5.13
CA LEU A 461 16.10 1.25 4.75
C LEU A 461 15.33 1.71 5.97
N LEU A 462 15.07 3.02 6.02
CA LEU A 462 14.30 3.71 7.05
C LEU A 462 12.88 4.03 6.55
N ASN A 463 11.97 4.30 7.48
CA ASN A 463 10.65 4.86 7.19
C ASN A 463 10.49 6.20 7.93
N PRO A 464 10.73 7.33 7.23
CA PRO A 464 10.54 8.67 7.80
C PRO A 464 9.11 8.93 8.26
N GLY A 465 8.97 9.67 9.35
CA GLY A 465 7.68 9.98 9.97
C GLY A 465 6.78 10.87 9.12
N ASP A 466 7.35 11.71 8.26
CA ASP A 466 6.64 12.63 7.38
C ASP A 466 5.67 11.95 6.38
N ILE A 467 5.88 10.66 6.08
CA ILE A 467 4.93 9.90 5.26
C ILE A 467 3.67 9.49 6.02
N TYR A 468 3.69 9.55 7.34
CA TYR A 468 2.58 9.17 8.23
C TYR A 468 1.91 10.36 8.90
N ASP A 469 2.61 11.51 9.03
CA ASP A 469 2.09 12.68 9.72
C ASP A 469 1.44 13.69 8.76
N PHE A 470 0.55 14.50 9.31
CA PHE A 470 -0.13 15.60 8.61
C PHE A 470 0.69 16.88 8.63
N ALA A 471 1.68 16.96 9.50
CA ALA A 471 2.67 18.03 9.60
C ALA A 471 4.08 17.51 9.34
N ALA A 472 5.04 18.43 9.16
CA ALA A 472 6.44 18.04 9.09
C ALA A 472 6.87 17.41 10.42
N ASP A 473 7.48 16.23 10.35
CA ASP A 473 7.85 15.44 11.50
C ASP A 473 9.36 15.15 11.55
N ASN A 474 9.87 14.98 12.75
CA ASN A 474 11.26 14.70 13.06
C ASN A 474 11.43 13.26 13.60
N SER A 475 10.55 12.36 13.18
CA SER A 475 10.45 11.00 13.70
C SER A 475 10.75 9.94 12.64
N LEU A 476 11.02 8.73 13.11
CA LEU A 476 11.15 7.51 12.31
C LEU A 476 10.23 6.44 12.87
N ARG A 477 9.58 5.69 11.97
CA ARG A 477 9.00 4.41 12.32
C ARG A 477 10.09 3.35 12.22
N LEU A 478 10.46 2.74 13.33
CA LEU A 478 11.32 1.57 13.38
C LEU A 478 10.50 0.30 13.55
N SER A 479 10.97 -0.80 13.00
CA SER A 479 10.31 -2.11 13.08
C SER A 479 11.30 -3.16 13.58
N TYR A 480 10.88 -3.90 14.61
CA TYR A 480 11.61 -5.05 15.15
C TYR A 480 11.09 -6.41 14.61
N SER A 481 10.13 -6.38 13.68
CA SER A 481 9.46 -7.60 13.21
C SER A 481 10.20 -8.34 12.10
N TYR A 482 11.06 -7.67 11.34
CA TYR A 482 11.67 -8.21 10.13
C TYR A 482 13.12 -8.68 10.30
N THR A 483 13.90 -7.94 11.06
CA THR A 483 15.33 -8.21 11.32
C THR A 483 15.54 -9.05 12.56
N THR A 484 16.66 -9.80 12.63
CA THR A 484 17.12 -10.34 13.92
C THR A 484 17.57 -9.20 14.84
N PRO A 485 17.71 -9.44 16.17
CA PRO A 485 18.25 -8.44 17.07
C PRO A 485 19.64 -7.91 16.66
N GLU A 486 20.48 -8.78 16.11
CA GLU A 486 21.82 -8.43 15.65
C GLU A 486 21.78 -7.56 14.39
N GLU A 487 20.98 -7.95 13.38
CA GLU A 487 20.76 -7.16 12.16
C GLU A 487 20.17 -5.79 12.49
N PHE A 488 19.25 -5.73 13.47
CA PHE A 488 18.70 -4.47 13.97
C PHE A 488 19.78 -3.60 14.61
N ALA A 489 20.62 -4.19 15.46
CA ALA A 489 21.69 -3.48 16.16
C ALA A 489 22.73 -2.91 15.18
N ASP A 490 23.13 -3.68 14.15
CA ASP A 490 24.04 -3.21 13.10
C ASP A 490 23.42 -2.04 12.30
N ALA A 491 22.15 -2.13 11.99
CA ALA A 491 21.45 -1.04 11.29
C ALA A 491 21.31 0.22 12.14
N VAL A 492 21.10 0.09 13.46
CA VAL A 492 21.08 1.24 14.39
C VAL A 492 22.46 1.86 14.51
N ASP A 493 23.57 1.11 14.40
CA ASP A 493 24.92 1.70 14.33
C ASP A 493 25.08 2.64 13.14
N VAL A 494 24.59 2.20 11.96
CA VAL A 494 24.59 3.04 10.75
C VAL A 494 23.72 4.27 10.97
N LEU A 495 22.49 4.11 11.51
CA LEU A 495 21.57 5.21 11.80
C LEU A 495 22.21 6.23 12.75
N ALA A 496 22.82 5.76 13.84
CA ALA A 496 23.46 6.63 14.83
C ALA A 496 24.66 7.41 14.25
N ALA A 497 25.45 6.75 13.38
CA ALA A 497 26.56 7.40 12.69
C ALA A 497 26.07 8.51 11.75
N VAL A 498 25.04 8.23 10.94
CA VAL A 498 24.45 9.21 10.02
C VAL A 498 23.78 10.36 10.79
N ALA A 499 23.05 10.05 11.86
CA ALA A 499 22.43 11.07 12.69
C ALA A 499 23.44 12.06 13.29
N ARG A 500 24.59 11.55 13.80
CA ARG A 500 25.68 12.39 14.32
C ARG A 500 26.39 13.21 13.25
N GLU A 501 26.43 12.76 12.00
CA GLU A 501 26.97 13.55 10.87
C GLU A 501 26.04 14.73 10.48
N LEU A 502 24.76 14.63 10.77
CA LEU A 502 23.73 15.62 10.39
C LEU A 502 23.34 16.57 11.53
N ALA A 503 23.66 16.23 12.79
CA ALA A 503 23.45 17.05 13.98
C ALA A 503 24.50 18.16 14.11
#